data_6350606a9a90fbdb65a1bbdf7a8bd1ec
#
_entry.id   6350606a9a90fbdb65a1bbdf7a8bd1ec
#
_cell.length_a   1.000
_cell.length_b   1.000
_cell.length_c   1.000
_cell.angle_alpha   90.00
_cell.angle_beta   90.00
_cell.angle_gamma   90.00
#
_symmetry.space_group_name_H-M   'P 1'
#
loop_
_entity.id
_entity.type
_entity.pdbx_description
1 polymer ?
#
loop_
_entity_poly.entity_id
_entity_poly.type
_entity_poly.pdbx_seq_one_letter_code
_entity_poly.pdbx_strand_id
1 'polypeptide(L)'
;TLYALRSSYTDPGSIVRIDQSSGETTELKSPVTYPDLPGRLERIETEASDGARVPAYLLLPPDSSSEKPAPLALWIHGGPLGSWNAWSWRWCPWLLVSRGYAVVLPDPALSTGYGWDYIQRGWGRWGFEPFTDLMAVTDAVVARDDIDESRTVAMGGSFGGYMANWVAGQTDRFKAIVTHASLWNLETFGNTTDAPWFWANEMTPEMRAANSPHHQADKIVTPMLVVHGDKDYRVPIGEGLALWWALASGWDGEPDDLPHRFLYFPDENHWILTPNHARVWYETVLAFLARHVDGREIAGSELV
;
A
#
# COMPACT_ATOMS: atom_id res chain seq x y z
N THR A 1 28.38 -26.59 -5.26
CA THR A 1 28.12 -25.36 -4.49
C THR A 1 27.29 -24.41 -5.32
N LEU A 2 26.21 -23.87 -4.74
CA LEU A 2 25.41 -22.78 -5.31
C LEU A 2 25.55 -21.54 -4.45
N TYR A 3 25.39 -20.38 -5.05
CA TYR A 3 25.27 -19.12 -4.36
C TYR A 3 23.91 -18.52 -4.70
N ALA A 4 23.22 -17.98 -3.70
CA ALA A 4 21.90 -17.38 -3.86
C ALA A 4 21.75 -16.14 -2.99
N LEU A 5 20.86 -15.24 -3.39
CA LEU A 5 20.36 -14.17 -2.54
C LEU A 5 19.13 -14.73 -1.78
N ARG A 6 19.16 -14.67 -0.46
CA ARG A 6 18.05 -15.00 0.42
C ARG A 6 17.47 -13.71 0.99
N SER A 7 16.18 -13.54 0.95
CA SER A 7 15.47 -12.39 1.51
C SER A 7 14.13 -12.82 2.08
N SER A 8 13.63 -12.10 3.07
CA SER A 8 12.31 -12.27 3.66
C SER A 8 11.85 -10.95 4.28
N TYR A 9 10.68 -10.90 4.92
CA TYR A 9 10.25 -9.72 5.67
C TYR A 9 11.11 -9.39 6.90
N THR A 10 11.89 -10.34 7.37
CA THR A 10 12.81 -10.18 8.52
C THR A 10 14.28 -10.14 8.13
N ASP A 11 14.58 -10.28 6.83
CA ASP A 11 15.94 -10.27 6.28
C ASP A 11 15.94 -9.45 4.98
N PRO A 12 16.56 -8.27 4.97
CA PRO A 12 16.61 -7.40 3.78
C PRO A 12 17.43 -7.98 2.63
N GLY A 13 18.22 -9.02 2.89
CA GLY A 13 18.94 -9.79 1.89
C GLY A 13 20.34 -10.19 2.33
N SER A 14 20.59 -11.47 2.30
CA SER A 14 21.90 -12.07 2.56
C SER A 14 22.34 -12.99 1.42
N ILE A 15 23.65 -13.00 1.13
CA ILE A 15 24.21 -13.96 0.20
C ILE A 15 24.45 -15.25 0.95
N VAL A 16 23.93 -16.35 0.43
CA VAL A 16 24.10 -17.69 1.01
C VAL A 16 24.84 -18.61 0.05
N ARG A 17 25.68 -19.46 0.62
CA ARG A 17 26.30 -20.59 -0.05
C ARG A 17 25.53 -21.87 0.30
N ILE A 18 25.13 -22.61 -0.70
CA ILE A 18 24.39 -23.87 -0.55
C ILE A 18 25.24 -25.02 -1.03
N ASP A 19 25.49 -26.00 -0.16
CA ASP A 19 26.09 -27.27 -0.58
C ASP A 19 25.05 -28.13 -1.28
N GLN A 20 25.32 -28.50 -2.54
CA GLN A 20 24.35 -29.24 -3.36
C GLN A 20 24.13 -30.68 -2.91
N SER A 21 25.09 -31.26 -2.18
CA SER A 21 25.02 -32.66 -1.75
C SER A 21 24.28 -32.82 -0.43
N SER A 22 24.46 -31.88 0.48
CA SER A 22 23.84 -31.90 1.81
C SER A 22 22.64 -30.99 1.96
N GLY A 23 22.49 -29.98 1.09
CA GLY A 23 21.51 -28.89 1.25
C GLY A 23 21.89 -27.88 2.33
N GLU A 24 23.04 -28.02 2.96
CA GLU A 24 23.50 -27.11 4.01
C GLU A 24 23.70 -25.71 3.47
N THR A 25 23.12 -24.74 4.18
CA THR A 25 23.17 -23.32 3.81
C THR A 25 24.04 -22.56 4.80
N THR A 26 25.03 -21.87 4.30
CA THR A 26 25.93 -21.00 5.07
C THR A 26 25.76 -19.56 4.60
N GLU A 27 25.43 -18.65 5.49
CA GLU A 27 25.39 -17.23 5.20
C GLU A 27 26.81 -16.67 5.06
N LEU A 28 27.04 -15.88 4.03
CA LEU A 28 28.29 -15.18 3.83
C LEU A 28 28.27 -13.84 4.57
N LYS A 29 29.45 -13.41 5.00
CA LYS A 29 29.60 -12.13 5.71
C LYS A 29 29.06 -10.98 4.87
N SER A 30 28.07 -10.27 5.41
CA SER A 30 27.56 -9.05 4.81
C SER A 30 28.57 -7.90 4.93
N PRO A 31 28.72 -7.03 3.91
CA PRO A 31 29.51 -5.80 4.01
C PRO A 31 28.87 -4.74 4.91
N VAL A 32 27.58 -4.91 5.25
CA VAL A 32 26.80 -3.99 6.09
C VAL A 32 26.17 -4.73 7.25
N THR A 33 25.94 -4.02 8.34
CA THR A 33 25.11 -4.49 9.46
C THR A 33 23.76 -3.80 9.36
N TYR A 34 22.69 -4.59 9.36
CA TYR A 34 21.35 -4.06 9.40
C TYR A 34 20.93 -3.79 10.86
N PRO A 35 20.08 -2.77 11.09
CA PRO A 35 19.53 -2.54 12.43
C PRO A 35 18.61 -3.70 12.83
N ASP A 36 18.46 -3.87 14.13
CA ASP A 36 17.44 -4.78 14.67
C ASP A 36 16.04 -4.35 14.22
N LEU A 37 15.16 -5.32 14.03
CA LEU A 37 13.78 -5.05 13.65
C LEU A 37 13.05 -4.32 14.79
N PRO A 38 12.29 -3.26 14.48
CA PRO A 38 11.62 -2.43 15.48
C PRO A 38 10.31 -3.05 16.02
N GLY A 39 10.09 -4.34 15.83
CA GLY A 39 8.86 -4.98 16.23
C GLY A 39 8.84 -6.48 15.91
N ARG A 40 7.64 -7.06 15.91
CA ARG A 40 7.41 -8.49 15.64
C ARG A 40 6.55 -8.67 14.39
N LEU A 41 6.72 -9.80 13.71
CA LEU A 41 5.96 -10.23 12.54
C LEU A 41 5.11 -11.44 12.90
N GLU A 42 3.83 -11.37 12.56
CA GLU A 42 2.87 -12.47 12.64
C GLU A 42 2.35 -12.79 11.24
N ARG A 43 2.08 -14.08 10.98
CA ARG A 43 1.28 -14.49 9.83
C ARG A 43 -0.15 -14.71 10.31
N ILE A 44 -1.08 -14.07 9.61
CA ILE A 44 -2.50 -14.19 9.89
C ILE A 44 -3.24 -14.65 8.65
N GLU A 45 -4.42 -15.19 8.84
CA GLU A 45 -5.32 -15.60 7.77
C GLU A 45 -6.75 -15.31 8.21
N THR A 46 -7.56 -14.76 7.32
CA THR A 46 -8.97 -14.54 7.58
C THR A 46 -9.81 -15.17 6.48
N GLU A 47 -11.08 -15.39 6.74
CA GLU A 47 -12.03 -15.90 5.75
C GLU A 47 -12.81 -14.73 5.15
N ALA A 48 -12.79 -14.62 3.82
CA ALA A 48 -13.62 -13.66 3.07
C ALA A 48 -15.08 -14.11 3.03
N SER A 49 -15.97 -13.22 2.63
CA SER A 49 -17.42 -13.50 2.56
C SER A 49 -17.82 -14.64 1.61
N ASP A 50 -16.97 -14.95 0.65
CA ASP A 50 -17.15 -16.06 -0.30
C ASP A 50 -16.48 -17.38 0.20
N GLY A 51 -15.96 -17.39 1.44
CA GLY A 51 -15.29 -18.54 2.05
C GLY A 51 -13.82 -18.71 1.64
N ALA A 52 -13.27 -17.81 0.84
CA ALA A 52 -11.86 -17.85 0.49
C ALA A 52 -10.99 -17.41 1.68
N ARG A 53 -9.84 -18.07 1.83
CA ARG A 53 -8.84 -17.68 2.83
C ARG A 53 -7.96 -16.57 2.29
N VAL A 54 -7.87 -15.47 3.03
CA VAL A 54 -7.07 -14.30 2.70
C VAL A 54 -5.89 -14.22 3.66
N PRO A 55 -4.67 -14.53 3.18
CA PRO A 55 -3.47 -14.46 4.00
C PRO A 55 -2.98 -13.01 4.12
N ALA A 56 -2.31 -12.74 5.24
CA ALA A 56 -1.65 -11.46 5.48
C ALA A 56 -0.44 -11.61 6.41
N TYR A 57 0.48 -10.66 6.33
CA TYR A 57 1.43 -10.40 7.40
C TYR A 57 0.92 -9.26 8.28
N LEU A 58 1.10 -9.39 9.58
CA LEU A 58 0.85 -8.34 10.56
C LEU A 58 2.15 -8.01 11.28
N LEU A 59 2.61 -6.77 11.15
CA LEU A 59 3.78 -6.26 11.83
C LEU A 59 3.31 -5.40 12.99
N LEU A 60 3.84 -5.63 14.17
CA LEU A 60 3.41 -4.99 15.40
C LEU A 60 4.58 -4.30 16.10
N PRO A 61 4.37 -3.09 16.66
CA PRO A 61 5.33 -2.49 17.58
C PRO A 61 5.59 -3.43 18.78
N PRO A 62 6.78 -3.40 19.38
CA PRO A 62 7.15 -4.34 20.44
C PRO A 62 6.29 -4.17 21.70
N ASP A 63 5.75 -2.99 21.93
CA ASP A 63 4.99 -2.58 23.09
C ASP A 63 3.47 -2.48 22.85
N SER A 64 2.98 -2.86 21.66
CA SER A 64 1.54 -2.91 21.41
C SER A 64 0.88 -3.99 22.29
N SER A 65 -0.19 -3.60 22.99
CA SER A 65 -0.90 -4.43 23.95
C SER A 65 -2.33 -3.88 24.15
N SER A 66 -3.15 -4.60 24.90
CA SER A 66 -4.48 -4.11 25.29
C SER A 66 -4.46 -2.82 26.12
N GLU A 67 -3.36 -2.55 26.81
CA GLU A 67 -3.18 -1.30 27.57
C GLU A 67 -2.65 -0.14 26.70
N LYS A 68 -2.00 -0.51 25.58
CA LYS A 68 -1.41 0.44 24.61
C LYS A 68 -1.67 -0.04 23.19
N PRO A 69 -2.93 0.02 22.71
CA PRO A 69 -3.25 -0.43 21.36
C PRO A 69 -2.61 0.50 20.30
N ALA A 70 -2.06 -0.13 19.27
CA ALA A 70 -1.37 0.57 18.20
C ALA A 70 -2.35 1.07 17.12
N PRO A 71 -2.14 2.24 16.50
CA PRO A 71 -2.82 2.62 15.27
C PRO A 71 -2.48 1.62 14.16
N LEU A 72 -3.43 1.36 13.26
CA LEU A 72 -3.28 0.38 12.19
C LEU A 72 -3.08 1.07 10.83
N ALA A 73 -2.08 0.64 10.08
CA ALA A 73 -1.93 0.93 8.66
C ALA A 73 -2.26 -0.31 7.83
N LEU A 74 -3.32 -0.25 7.04
CA LEU A 74 -3.57 -1.19 5.95
C LEU A 74 -2.70 -0.78 4.76
N TRP A 75 -1.69 -1.58 4.43
CA TRP A 75 -0.81 -1.30 3.30
C TRP A 75 -1.05 -2.31 2.18
N ILE A 76 -1.54 -1.80 1.05
CA ILE A 76 -2.00 -2.59 -0.09
C ILE A 76 -0.89 -2.67 -1.13
N HIS A 77 -0.53 -3.89 -1.55
CA HIS A 77 0.53 -4.08 -2.55
C HIS A 77 0.10 -3.66 -3.96
N GLY A 78 1.08 -3.36 -4.80
CA GLY A 78 0.88 -3.13 -6.22
C GLY A 78 0.85 -4.42 -7.04
N GLY A 79 0.64 -4.26 -8.33
CA GLY A 79 0.55 -5.36 -9.28
C GLY A 79 -0.63 -5.14 -10.25
N PRO A 80 -1.80 -5.75 -10.07
CA PRO A 80 -2.29 -6.55 -8.95
C PRO A 80 -1.64 -7.93 -8.80
N LEU A 81 -1.08 -8.49 -9.90
CA LEU A 81 -0.41 -9.79 -9.89
C LEU A 81 0.94 -9.68 -9.16
N GLY A 82 0.89 -9.71 -7.86
CA GLY A 82 2.01 -9.62 -6.94
C GLY A 82 1.63 -10.22 -5.60
N SER A 83 2.50 -10.10 -4.62
CA SER A 83 2.23 -10.47 -3.22
C SER A 83 3.24 -9.81 -2.29
N TRP A 84 2.91 -9.74 -1.02
CA TRP A 84 3.83 -9.36 0.03
C TRP A 84 4.75 -10.54 0.35
N ASN A 85 5.91 -10.66 -0.32
CA ASN A 85 6.76 -11.86 -0.24
C ASN A 85 8.24 -11.60 0.06
N ALA A 86 8.68 -10.35 0.07
CA ALA A 86 10.08 -10.01 0.26
C ALA A 86 10.27 -8.59 0.83
N TRP A 87 11.46 -8.33 1.37
CA TRP A 87 11.86 -7.01 1.81
C TRP A 87 11.86 -5.99 0.66
N SER A 88 11.34 -4.81 0.94
CA SER A 88 11.45 -3.67 0.04
C SER A 88 11.87 -2.42 0.82
N TRP A 89 12.95 -1.78 0.40
CA TRP A 89 13.37 -0.51 0.98
C TRP A 89 12.53 0.67 0.51
N ARG A 90 11.92 0.56 -0.66
CA ARG A 90 11.02 1.60 -1.19
C ARG A 90 9.75 1.71 -0.38
N TRP A 91 9.20 0.57 0.01
CA TRP A 91 7.97 0.47 0.79
C TRP A 91 8.21 -0.48 1.95
N CYS A 92 8.93 0.07 2.95
CA CYS A 92 9.38 -0.68 4.10
C CYS A 92 8.40 -0.49 5.27
N PRO A 93 7.53 -1.48 5.56
CA PRO A 93 6.55 -1.37 6.63
C PRO A 93 7.20 -1.19 8.01
N TRP A 94 8.42 -1.67 8.19
CA TRP A 94 9.16 -1.52 9.43
C TRP A 94 9.42 -0.06 9.82
N LEU A 95 9.43 0.87 8.86
CA LEU A 95 9.55 2.29 9.16
C LEU A 95 8.29 2.84 9.86
N LEU A 96 7.10 2.36 9.49
CA LEU A 96 5.87 2.70 10.19
C LEU A 96 5.83 2.05 11.57
N VAL A 97 6.26 0.77 11.66
CA VAL A 97 6.36 0.06 12.94
C VAL A 97 7.29 0.78 13.91
N SER A 98 8.42 1.31 13.44
CA SER A 98 9.34 2.11 14.25
C SER A 98 8.73 3.43 14.77
N ARG A 99 7.60 3.85 14.21
CA ARG A 99 6.82 5.03 14.60
C ARG A 99 5.58 4.68 15.41
N GLY A 100 5.43 3.40 15.79
CA GLY A 100 4.38 2.92 16.66
C GLY A 100 3.11 2.44 15.95
N TYR A 101 3.11 2.37 14.60
CA TYR A 101 1.99 1.79 13.85
C TYR A 101 2.10 0.27 13.78
N ALA A 102 0.99 -0.42 13.98
CA ALA A 102 0.82 -1.76 13.43
C ALA A 102 0.62 -1.64 11.91
N VAL A 103 1.15 -2.60 11.14
CA VAL A 103 1.01 -2.61 9.69
C VAL A 103 0.50 -3.97 9.24
N VAL A 104 -0.66 -3.99 8.58
CA VAL A 104 -1.17 -5.20 7.97
C VAL A 104 -0.91 -5.18 6.46
N LEU A 105 -0.40 -6.28 5.95
CA LEU A 105 0.04 -6.51 4.57
C LEU A 105 -0.76 -7.68 4.00
N PRO A 106 -1.99 -7.48 3.55
CA PRO A 106 -2.82 -8.56 3.00
C PRO A 106 -2.43 -8.89 1.55
N ASP A 107 -2.64 -10.15 1.19
CA ASP A 107 -2.61 -10.65 -0.17
C ASP A 107 -4.05 -10.99 -0.62
N PRO A 108 -4.84 -10.00 -1.11
CA PRO A 108 -6.21 -10.20 -1.55
C PRO A 108 -6.30 -11.02 -2.85
N ALA A 109 -7.50 -11.31 -3.31
CA ALA A 109 -7.74 -11.86 -4.65
C ALA A 109 -6.88 -11.13 -5.70
N LEU A 110 -6.41 -11.81 -6.74
CA LEU A 110 -5.36 -11.42 -7.70
C LEU A 110 -3.93 -11.65 -7.22
N SER A 111 -3.68 -11.79 -5.93
CA SER A 111 -2.32 -12.01 -5.43
C SER A 111 -1.73 -13.33 -5.93
N THR A 112 -0.42 -13.33 -6.19
CA THR A 112 0.33 -14.47 -6.67
C THR A 112 0.85 -15.36 -5.53
N GLY A 113 1.12 -16.65 -5.82
CA GLY A 113 1.64 -17.60 -4.82
C GLY A 113 0.56 -18.48 -4.20
N TYR A 114 -0.72 -18.25 -4.50
CA TYR A 114 -1.88 -18.95 -3.92
C TYR A 114 -2.67 -19.79 -4.93
N GLY A 115 -2.12 -19.97 -6.13
CA GLY A 115 -2.74 -20.75 -7.20
C GLY A 115 -3.55 -19.90 -8.17
N TRP A 116 -3.92 -20.53 -9.29
CA TRP A 116 -4.60 -19.85 -10.40
C TRP A 116 -6.02 -19.40 -10.03
N ASP A 117 -6.74 -20.22 -9.26
CA ASP A 117 -8.11 -19.93 -8.85
C ASP A 117 -8.16 -18.66 -7.97
N TYR A 118 -7.13 -18.41 -7.18
CA TYR A 118 -7.01 -17.21 -6.35
C TYR A 118 -6.87 -15.94 -7.19
N ILE A 119 -6.11 -16.02 -8.29
CA ILE A 119 -6.00 -14.93 -9.28
C ILE A 119 -7.35 -14.71 -9.96
N GLN A 120 -8.01 -15.79 -10.40
CA GLN A 120 -9.27 -15.71 -11.14
C GLN A 120 -10.41 -15.06 -10.33
N ARG A 121 -10.39 -15.16 -9.00
CA ARG A 121 -11.39 -14.50 -8.13
C ARG A 121 -11.48 -13.00 -8.38
N GLY A 122 -10.36 -12.33 -8.64
CA GLY A 122 -10.32 -10.88 -8.84
C GLY A 122 -10.15 -10.44 -10.29
N TRP A 123 -9.99 -11.38 -11.25
CA TRP A 123 -9.71 -11.05 -12.64
C TRP A 123 -10.84 -10.22 -13.27
N GLY A 124 -10.52 -9.01 -13.72
CA GLY A 124 -11.50 -8.05 -14.23
C GLY A 124 -12.48 -7.50 -13.19
N ARG A 125 -12.23 -7.72 -11.91
CA ARG A 125 -13.12 -7.39 -10.79
C ARG A 125 -12.39 -6.68 -9.64
N TRP A 126 -11.47 -5.82 -9.95
CA TRP A 126 -10.55 -5.18 -9.01
C TRP A 126 -11.23 -4.52 -7.81
N GLY A 127 -12.37 -3.85 -8.03
CA GLY A 127 -13.14 -3.17 -6.98
C GLY A 127 -14.08 -4.08 -6.18
N PHE A 128 -14.09 -5.38 -6.43
CA PHE A 128 -15.01 -6.34 -5.79
C PHE A 128 -14.28 -7.24 -4.80
N GLU A 129 -13.91 -8.47 -5.19
CA GLU A 129 -13.27 -9.43 -4.30
C GLU A 129 -11.97 -8.90 -3.67
N PRO A 130 -11.05 -8.24 -4.39
CA PRO A 130 -9.89 -7.64 -3.75
C PRO A 130 -10.26 -6.64 -2.65
N PHE A 131 -11.28 -5.81 -2.87
CA PHE A 131 -11.75 -4.85 -1.85
C PHE A 131 -12.37 -5.55 -0.64
N THR A 132 -13.28 -6.52 -0.85
CA THR A 132 -13.93 -7.24 0.26
C THR A 132 -12.93 -8.06 1.08
N ASP A 133 -11.91 -8.63 0.43
CA ASP A 133 -10.82 -9.34 1.10
C ASP A 133 -10.02 -8.40 2.02
N LEU A 134 -9.68 -7.20 1.52
CA LEU A 134 -8.98 -6.17 2.32
C LEU A 134 -9.80 -5.73 3.52
N MET A 135 -11.11 -5.56 3.35
CA MET A 135 -12.00 -5.19 4.46
C MET A 135 -12.11 -6.32 5.49
N ALA A 136 -12.23 -7.57 5.04
CA ALA A 136 -12.28 -8.74 5.94
C ALA A 136 -10.99 -8.87 6.79
N VAL A 137 -9.81 -8.69 6.15
CA VAL A 137 -8.53 -8.69 6.89
C VAL A 137 -8.46 -7.53 7.86
N THR A 138 -8.91 -6.33 7.45
CA THR A 138 -8.93 -5.16 8.32
C THR A 138 -9.83 -5.39 9.53
N ASP A 139 -11.04 -5.94 9.33
CA ASP A 139 -11.99 -6.26 10.40
C ASP A 139 -11.40 -7.26 11.40
N ALA A 140 -10.74 -8.31 10.90
CA ALA A 140 -10.09 -9.29 11.76
C ALA A 140 -8.94 -8.70 12.59
N VAL A 141 -8.21 -7.72 12.04
CA VAL A 141 -7.09 -7.08 12.75
C VAL A 141 -7.57 -6.05 13.77
N VAL A 142 -8.57 -5.20 13.42
CA VAL A 142 -9.07 -4.20 14.37
C VAL A 142 -9.88 -4.81 15.52
N ALA A 143 -10.35 -6.05 15.39
CA ALA A 143 -10.98 -6.79 16.47
C ALA A 143 -10.01 -7.24 17.57
N ARG A 144 -8.70 -7.06 17.40
CA ARG A 144 -7.67 -7.41 18.39
C ARG A 144 -7.56 -6.33 19.46
N ASP A 145 -7.32 -6.75 20.69
CA ASP A 145 -7.16 -5.84 21.83
C ASP A 145 -5.90 -4.95 21.74
N ASP A 146 -4.87 -5.38 20.97
CA ASP A 146 -3.62 -4.64 20.80
C ASP A 146 -3.63 -3.64 19.63
N ILE A 147 -4.81 -3.43 18.99
CA ILE A 147 -5.03 -2.51 17.85
C ILE A 147 -6.10 -1.48 18.22
N ASP A 148 -5.86 -0.22 17.85
CA ASP A 148 -6.83 0.87 18.02
C ASP A 148 -7.63 1.08 16.72
N GLU A 149 -8.85 0.57 16.69
CA GLU A 149 -9.77 0.71 15.55
C GLU A 149 -10.03 2.16 15.18
N SER A 150 -10.04 3.08 16.16
CA SER A 150 -10.33 4.51 15.93
C SER A 150 -9.19 5.24 15.21
N ARG A 151 -8.01 4.62 15.10
CA ARG A 151 -6.80 5.17 14.48
C ARG A 151 -6.30 4.31 13.33
N THR A 152 -7.16 4.09 12.34
CA THR A 152 -6.82 3.28 11.15
C THR A 152 -6.53 4.17 9.95
N VAL A 153 -5.56 3.75 9.13
CA VAL A 153 -5.21 4.40 7.85
C VAL A 153 -5.07 3.35 6.75
N ALA A 154 -5.26 3.77 5.49
CA ALA A 154 -5.01 2.91 4.34
C ALA A 154 -3.97 3.54 3.42
N MET A 155 -3.12 2.72 2.79
CA MET A 155 -2.12 3.20 1.87
C MET A 155 -1.73 2.15 0.83
N GLY A 156 -1.23 2.63 -0.31
CA GLY A 156 -0.73 1.75 -1.35
C GLY A 156 -0.15 2.49 -2.54
N GLY A 157 0.55 1.76 -3.40
CA GLY A 157 1.13 2.29 -4.63
C GLY A 157 0.73 1.48 -5.85
N SER A 158 0.65 2.13 -7.03
CA SER A 158 0.25 1.47 -8.26
C SER A 158 -1.17 0.88 -8.15
N PHE A 159 -1.36 -0.42 -8.37
CA PHE A 159 -2.62 -1.08 -8.06
C PHE A 159 -3.04 -0.88 -6.60
N GLY A 160 -2.10 -0.91 -5.65
CA GLY A 160 -2.41 -0.59 -4.24
C GLY A 160 -2.88 0.85 -4.05
N GLY A 161 -2.37 1.79 -4.85
CA GLY A 161 -2.86 3.18 -4.91
C GLY A 161 -4.25 3.28 -5.54
N TYR A 162 -4.51 2.56 -6.63
CA TYR A 162 -5.84 2.38 -7.20
C TYR A 162 -6.82 1.90 -6.12
N MET A 163 -6.44 0.85 -5.39
CA MET A 163 -7.29 0.29 -4.36
C MET A 163 -7.47 1.24 -3.17
N ALA A 164 -6.46 2.04 -2.82
CA ALA A 164 -6.61 3.11 -1.83
C ALA A 164 -7.63 4.18 -2.28
N ASN A 165 -7.61 4.56 -3.57
CA ASN A 165 -8.62 5.44 -4.16
C ASN A 165 -10.03 4.81 -4.13
N TRP A 166 -10.12 3.50 -4.46
CA TRP A 166 -11.36 2.76 -4.41
C TRP A 166 -11.94 2.72 -2.98
N VAL A 167 -11.10 2.38 -2.00
CA VAL A 167 -11.45 2.38 -0.57
C VAL A 167 -12.00 3.74 -0.15
N ALA A 168 -11.35 4.85 -0.55
CA ALA A 168 -11.80 6.21 -0.22
C ALA A 168 -13.23 6.51 -0.68
N GLY A 169 -13.66 5.95 -1.82
CA GLY A 169 -15.02 6.11 -2.35
C GLY A 169 -16.04 5.11 -1.80
N GLN A 170 -15.60 4.08 -1.05
CA GLN A 170 -16.49 3.03 -0.53
C GLN A 170 -16.75 3.11 0.98
N THR A 171 -15.84 3.73 1.75
CA THR A 171 -15.94 3.79 3.21
C THR A 171 -15.19 4.99 3.77
N ASP A 172 -15.66 5.52 4.90
CA ASP A 172 -15.08 6.61 5.67
C ASP A 172 -14.35 6.13 6.95
N ARG A 173 -14.14 4.80 7.09
CA ARG A 173 -13.56 4.21 8.30
C ARG A 173 -12.11 4.61 8.57
N PHE A 174 -11.36 5.02 7.55
CA PHE A 174 -9.95 5.39 7.66
C PHE A 174 -9.79 6.89 7.97
N LYS A 175 -8.87 7.22 8.88
CA LYS A 175 -8.58 8.62 9.27
C LYS A 175 -7.75 9.36 8.22
N ALA A 176 -6.98 8.63 7.43
CA ALA A 176 -6.17 9.17 6.35
C ALA A 176 -5.92 8.09 5.31
N ILE A 177 -5.73 8.51 4.06
CA ILE A 177 -5.38 7.61 2.96
C ILE A 177 -4.16 8.18 2.23
N VAL A 178 -3.16 7.32 1.97
CA VAL A 178 -1.98 7.66 1.15
C VAL A 178 -2.05 6.86 -0.15
N THR A 179 -2.08 7.57 -1.27
CA THR A 179 -2.19 6.98 -2.60
C THR A 179 -1.01 7.41 -3.46
N HIS A 180 -0.22 6.44 -3.94
CA HIS A 180 1.01 6.70 -4.68
C HIS A 180 0.94 6.11 -6.09
N ALA A 181 1.31 6.92 -7.11
CA ALA A 181 1.37 6.48 -8.51
C ALA A 181 0.12 5.67 -8.91
N SER A 182 -1.04 6.20 -8.54
CA SER A 182 -2.30 5.47 -8.48
C SER A 182 -3.15 5.67 -9.72
N LEU A 183 -3.82 4.60 -10.16
CA LEU A 183 -4.82 4.68 -11.22
C LEU A 183 -6.09 5.33 -10.66
N TRP A 184 -6.69 6.18 -11.46
CA TRP A 184 -7.90 6.90 -11.10
C TRP A 184 -9.06 6.65 -12.09
N ASN A 185 -8.79 6.76 -13.38
CA ASN A 185 -9.79 6.57 -14.42
C ASN A 185 -9.40 5.42 -15.35
N LEU A 186 -9.89 4.21 -15.07
CA LEU A 186 -9.57 3.01 -15.85
C LEU A 186 -10.10 3.07 -17.29
N GLU A 187 -11.10 3.91 -17.59
CA GLU A 187 -11.67 4.04 -18.93
C GLU A 187 -10.71 4.75 -19.87
N THR A 188 -9.87 5.68 -19.35
CA THR A 188 -8.88 6.44 -20.15
C THR A 188 -7.43 6.00 -19.92
N PHE A 189 -7.11 5.44 -18.75
CA PHE A 189 -5.77 5.01 -18.36
C PHE A 189 -5.09 4.12 -19.40
N GLY A 190 -5.82 3.16 -19.97
CA GLY A 190 -5.29 2.23 -20.96
C GLY A 190 -4.77 2.90 -22.25
N ASN A 191 -5.13 4.16 -22.51
CA ASN A 191 -4.70 4.89 -23.68
C ASN A 191 -3.37 5.63 -23.48
N THR A 192 -2.91 5.75 -22.25
CA THR A 192 -1.76 6.60 -21.88
C THR A 192 -0.63 5.84 -21.18
N THR A 193 -0.89 4.62 -20.69
CA THR A 193 0.11 3.75 -20.06
C THR A 193 1.12 3.19 -21.07
N ASP A 194 2.31 2.84 -20.62
CA ASP A 194 3.34 2.17 -21.41
C ASP A 194 3.04 0.68 -21.72
N ALA A 195 1.98 0.12 -21.11
CA ALA A 195 1.58 -1.28 -21.26
C ALA A 195 0.08 -1.47 -21.58
N PRO A 196 -0.45 -0.82 -22.63
CA PRO A 196 -1.90 -0.81 -22.91
C PRO A 196 -2.48 -2.20 -23.18
N TRP A 197 -1.71 -3.08 -23.82
CA TRP A 197 -2.15 -4.45 -24.14
C TRP A 197 -2.39 -5.30 -22.90
N PHE A 198 -1.63 -5.10 -21.83
CA PHE A 198 -1.79 -5.83 -20.58
C PHE A 198 -3.20 -5.60 -20.00
N TRP A 199 -3.59 -4.33 -19.89
CA TRP A 199 -4.87 -3.92 -19.33
C TRP A 199 -6.05 -4.26 -20.27
N ALA A 200 -5.83 -4.17 -21.58
CA ALA A 200 -6.84 -4.52 -22.58
C ALA A 200 -7.18 -6.02 -22.58
N ASN A 201 -6.23 -6.87 -22.20
CA ASN A 201 -6.47 -8.31 -22.10
C ASN A 201 -7.27 -8.71 -20.86
N GLU A 202 -7.20 -7.89 -19.80
CA GLU A 202 -7.88 -8.20 -18.55
C GLU A 202 -9.31 -7.65 -18.51
N MET A 203 -9.51 -6.43 -19.00
CA MET A 203 -10.77 -5.70 -18.77
C MET A 203 -11.44 -5.25 -20.07
N THR A 204 -12.70 -5.62 -20.22
CA THR A 204 -13.59 -4.98 -21.21
C THR A 204 -13.88 -3.52 -20.83
N PRO A 205 -14.42 -2.70 -21.75
CA PRO A 205 -14.85 -1.35 -21.41
C PRO A 205 -15.84 -1.29 -20.24
N GLU A 206 -16.79 -2.22 -20.18
CA GLU A 206 -17.78 -2.30 -19.09
C GLU A 206 -17.13 -2.63 -17.74
N MET A 207 -16.14 -3.56 -17.75
CA MET A 207 -15.35 -3.87 -16.54
C MET A 207 -14.54 -2.66 -16.06
N ARG A 208 -13.94 -1.89 -16.97
CA ARG A 208 -13.22 -0.66 -16.64
C ARG A 208 -14.13 0.34 -15.98
N ALA A 209 -15.31 0.60 -16.54
CA ALA A 209 -16.30 1.51 -15.95
C ALA A 209 -16.73 1.04 -14.56
N ALA A 210 -17.04 -0.25 -14.39
CA ALA A 210 -17.48 -0.82 -13.12
C ALA A 210 -16.42 -0.78 -12.01
N ASN A 211 -15.14 -0.75 -12.37
CA ASN A 211 -14.01 -0.76 -11.42
C ASN A 211 -13.30 0.59 -11.32
N SER A 212 -13.82 1.66 -11.90
CA SER A 212 -13.12 2.94 -12.00
C SER A 212 -13.42 3.85 -10.80
N PRO A 213 -12.41 4.19 -9.94
CA PRO A 213 -12.62 4.96 -8.72
C PRO A 213 -13.21 6.35 -8.95
N HIS A 214 -12.93 6.98 -10.10
CA HIS A 214 -13.35 8.35 -10.37
C HIS A 214 -14.88 8.54 -10.37
N HIS A 215 -15.66 7.47 -10.56
CA HIS A 215 -17.12 7.50 -10.43
C HIS A 215 -17.61 7.67 -8.98
N GLN A 216 -16.71 7.59 -8.00
CA GLN A 216 -17.01 7.72 -6.58
C GLN A 216 -16.38 8.96 -5.95
N ALA A 217 -15.88 9.89 -6.76
CA ALA A 217 -15.14 11.07 -6.29
C ALA A 217 -15.94 11.91 -5.28
N ASP A 218 -17.24 12.04 -5.50
CA ASP A 218 -18.19 12.77 -4.65
C ASP A 218 -18.42 12.15 -3.27
N LYS A 219 -18.00 10.91 -3.06
CA LYS A 219 -18.10 10.20 -1.78
C LYS A 219 -16.84 10.29 -0.93
N ILE A 220 -15.76 10.83 -1.46
CA ILE A 220 -14.49 10.90 -0.76
C ILE A 220 -14.52 12.02 0.27
N VAL A 221 -14.54 11.64 1.54
CA VAL A 221 -14.50 12.56 2.69
C VAL A 221 -13.22 12.42 3.51
N THR A 222 -12.53 11.29 3.39
CA THR A 222 -11.29 11.01 4.12
C THR A 222 -10.14 11.84 3.57
N PRO A 223 -9.31 12.50 4.42
CA PRO A 223 -8.09 13.17 3.99
C PRO A 223 -7.18 12.26 3.15
N MET A 224 -6.71 12.75 2.02
CA MET A 224 -5.85 12.00 1.10
C MET A 224 -4.52 12.71 0.85
N LEU A 225 -3.43 11.94 0.94
CA LEU A 225 -2.12 12.34 0.41
C LEU A 225 -1.92 11.65 -0.93
N VAL A 226 -1.96 12.43 -2.00
CA VAL A 226 -1.66 11.99 -3.36
C VAL A 226 -0.17 12.15 -3.61
N VAL A 227 0.52 11.09 -4.04
CA VAL A 227 1.95 11.14 -4.36
C VAL A 227 2.17 10.65 -5.78
N HIS A 228 2.91 11.41 -6.62
CA HIS A 228 3.15 11.00 -8.00
C HIS A 228 4.46 11.57 -8.57
N GLY A 229 5.14 10.74 -9.37
CA GLY A 229 6.29 11.14 -10.17
C GLY A 229 5.89 11.59 -11.57
N ASP A 230 6.44 12.70 -12.06
CA ASP A 230 6.10 13.25 -13.38
C ASP A 230 6.52 12.36 -14.55
N LYS A 231 7.60 11.59 -14.36
CA LYS A 231 8.13 10.67 -15.39
C LYS A 231 7.55 9.26 -15.27
N ASP A 232 6.40 9.13 -14.65
CA ASP A 232 5.69 7.86 -14.56
C ASP A 232 4.97 7.55 -15.89
N TYR A 233 5.48 6.56 -16.62
CA TYR A 233 4.88 6.07 -17.85
C TYR A 233 4.04 4.81 -17.64
N ARG A 234 4.15 4.16 -16.48
CA ARG A 234 3.32 3.01 -16.11
C ARG A 234 1.93 3.45 -15.71
N VAL A 235 1.85 4.41 -14.77
CA VAL A 235 0.64 5.15 -14.40
C VAL A 235 0.91 6.63 -14.64
N PRO A 236 0.60 7.14 -15.84
CA PRO A 236 0.94 8.50 -16.20
C PRO A 236 0.42 9.53 -15.22
N ILE A 237 1.21 10.60 -15.01
CA ILE A 237 0.91 11.69 -14.07
C ILE A 237 -0.51 12.26 -14.20
N GLY A 238 -1.12 12.15 -15.38
CA GLY A 238 -2.50 12.56 -15.62
C GLY A 238 -3.52 11.92 -14.69
N GLU A 239 -3.27 10.67 -14.24
CA GLU A 239 -4.14 10.00 -13.26
C GLU A 239 -4.08 10.70 -11.89
N GLY A 240 -2.88 11.03 -11.40
CA GLY A 240 -2.69 11.78 -10.16
C GLY A 240 -3.24 13.20 -10.22
N LEU A 241 -3.05 13.88 -11.34
CA LEU A 241 -3.60 15.24 -11.56
C LEU A 241 -5.13 15.24 -11.63
N ALA A 242 -5.73 14.24 -12.28
CA ALA A 242 -7.19 14.09 -12.34
C ALA A 242 -7.79 13.77 -10.95
N LEU A 243 -7.15 12.91 -10.17
CA LEU A 243 -7.53 12.65 -8.79
C LEU A 243 -7.42 13.93 -7.95
N TRP A 244 -6.27 14.61 -8.01
CA TRP A 244 -6.07 15.88 -7.29
C TRP A 244 -7.13 16.92 -7.64
N TRP A 245 -7.43 17.07 -8.93
CA TRP A 245 -8.49 17.99 -9.37
C TRP A 245 -9.85 17.59 -8.78
N ALA A 246 -10.21 16.31 -8.78
CA ALA A 246 -11.46 15.84 -8.22
C ALA A 246 -11.57 16.17 -6.71
N LEU A 247 -10.50 15.95 -5.95
CA LEU A 247 -10.45 16.26 -4.51
C LEU A 247 -10.52 17.77 -4.23
N ALA A 248 -9.74 18.57 -4.98
CA ALA A 248 -9.66 20.01 -4.76
C ALA A 248 -10.94 20.74 -5.23
N SER A 249 -11.52 20.34 -6.35
CA SER A 249 -12.76 20.93 -6.87
C SER A 249 -14.03 20.47 -6.16
N GLY A 250 -13.96 19.32 -5.50
CA GLY A 250 -15.06 18.80 -4.66
C GLY A 250 -15.09 19.38 -3.25
N TRP A 251 -14.03 20.10 -2.84
CA TRP A 251 -13.96 20.76 -1.54
C TRP A 251 -14.75 22.08 -1.56
N ASP A 252 -15.70 22.22 -0.65
CA ASP A 252 -16.56 23.41 -0.52
C ASP A 252 -16.17 24.32 0.68
N GLY A 253 -15.11 23.97 1.42
CA GLY A 253 -14.54 24.79 2.50
C GLY A 253 -13.53 25.82 2.00
N GLU A 254 -12.91 26.55 2.96
CA GLU A 254 -11.83 27.50 2.63
C GLU A 254 -10.63 26.75 2.03
N PRO A 255 -9.90 27.32 1.05
CA PRO A 255 -8.75 26.66 0.42
C PRO A 255 -7.64 26.23 1.41
N ASP A 256 -7.41 27.03 2.45
CA ASP A 256 -6.39 26.75 3.46
C ASP A 256 -6.77 25.58 4.38
N ASP A 257 -8.05 25.24 4.46
CA ASP A 257 -8.58 24.14 5.27
C ASP A 257 -8.70 22.83 4.48
N LEU A 258 -8.31 22.83 3.19
CA LEU A 258 -8.32 21.62 2.35
C LEU A 258 -7.53 20.50 3.04
N PRO A 259 -8.17 19.35 3.38
CA PRO A 259 -7.51 18.29 4.13
C PRO A 259 -6.60 17.42 3.26
N HIS A 260 -6.73 17.52 1.95
CA HIS A 260 -5.95 16.75 1.00
C HIS A 260 -4.62 17.42 0.68
N ARG A 261 -3.60 16.63 0.30
CA ARG A 261 -2.28 17.14 -0.12
C ARG A 261 -1.80 16.40 -1.35
N PHE A 262 -0.97 17.07 -2.15
CA PHE A 262 -0.33 16.48 -3.33
C PHE A 262 1.19 16.65 -3.26
N LEU A 263 1.90 15.54 -3.11
CA LEU A 263 3.36 15.49 -3.17
C LEU A 263 3.79 15.10 -4.59
N TYR A 264 4.32 16.06 -5.32
CA TYR A 264 4.74 15.91 -6.70
C TYR A 264 6.26 15.83 -6.82
N PHE A 265 6.75 14.82 -7.56
CA PHE A 265 8.17 14.62 -7.83
C PHE A 265 8.46 14.82 -9.32
N PRO A 266 9.07 15.96 -9.75
CA PRO A 266 9.27 16.27 -11.18
C PRO A 266 10.26 15.36 -11.89
N ASP A 267 11.13 14.69 -11.15
CA ASP A 267 12.22 13.88 -11.69
C ASP A 267 12.07 12.37 -11.48
N GLU A 268 11.08 11.93 -10.69
CA GLU A 268 10.84 10.53 -10.41
C GLU A 268 9.88 9.88 -11.41
N ASN A 269 10.00 8.56 -11.51
CA ASN A 269 9.13 7.71 -12.33
C ASN A 269 8.07 7.02 -11.47
N HIS A 270 7.66 5.79 -11.87
CA HIS A 270 6.72 4.96 -11.10
C HIS A 270 7.22 4.62 -9.69
N TRP A 271 8.51 4.73 -9.46
CA TRP A 271 9.19 4.49 -8.19
C TRP A 271 9.93 5.73 -7.73
N ILE A 272 9.89 6.02 -6.43
CA ILE A 272 10.74 7.08 -5.86
C ILE A 272 12.08 6.44 -5.51
N LEU A 273 13.09 6.70 -6.34
CA LEU A 273 14.39 6.02 -6.27
C LEU A 273 15.54 6.91 -5.81
N THR A 274 15.43 8.22 -5.99
CA THR A 274 16.43 9.16 -5.52
C THR A 274 16.43 9.17 -3.98
N PRO A 275 17.57 8.92 -3.31
CA PRO A 275 17.60 8.76 -1.85
C PRO A 275 17.01 9.92 -1.06
N ASN A 276 17.26 11.16 -1.47
CA ASN A 276 16.69 12.33 -0.81
C ASN A 276 15.16 12.43 -1.05
N HIS A 277 14.68 12.05 -2.23
CA HIS A 277 13.24 12.00 -2.51
C HIS A 277 12.56 10.89 -1.70
N ALA A 278 13.20 9.73 -1.55
CA ALA A 278 12.67 8.66 -0.69
C ALA A 278 12.55 9.14 0.76
N ARG A 279 13.52 9.93 1.26
CA ARG A 279 13.41 10.54 2.59
C ARG A 279 12.24 11.50 2.70
N VAL A 280 12.09 12.42 1.73
CA VAL A 280 10.96 13.36 1.67
C VAL A 280 9.63 12.58 1.62
N TRP A 281 9.55 11.50 0.83
CA TRP A 281 8.37 10.65 0.76
C TRP A 281 7.97 10.12 2.15
N TYR A 282 8.92 9.51 2.88
CA TYR A 282 8.64 8.97 4.21
C TYR A 282 8.31 10.06 5.25
N GLU A 283 9.05 11.17 5.25
CA GLU A 283 8.80 12.30 6.14
C GLU A 283 7.40 12.87 5.91
N THR A 284 7.01 13.09 4.64
CA THR A 284 5.67 13.60 4.28
C THR A 284 4.57 12.61 4.67
N VAL A 285 4.74 11.32 4.36
CA VAL A 285 3.74 10.30 4.73
C VAL A 285 3.57 10.24 6.24
N LEU A 286 4.66 10.16 7.00
CA LEU A 286 4.59 10.09 8.45
C LEU A 286 3.98 11.35 9.08
N ALA A 287 4.31 12.53 8.55
CA ALA A 287 3.73 13.79 9.00
C ALA A 287 2.23 13.87 8.71
N PHE A 288 1.81 13.47 7.52
CA PHE A 288 0.40 13.42 7.13
C PHE A 288 -0.40 12.46 8.03
N LEU A 289 0.13 11.25 8.26
CA LEU A 289 -0.50 10.29 9.16
C LEU A 289 -0.58 10.82 10.60
N ALA A 290 0.52 11.39 11.13
CA ALA A 290 0.53 11.95 12.49
C ALA A 290 -0.49 13.07 12.68
N ARG A 291 -0.65 13.95 11.68
CA ARG A 291 -1.64 15.03 11.71
C ARG A 291 -3.07 14.49 11.79
N HIS A 292 -3.42 13.55 10.92
CA HIS A 292 -4.81 13.09 10.79
C HIS A 292 -5.20 11.97 11.76
N VAL A 293 -4.22 11.19 12.25
CA VAL A 293 -4.46 10.08 13.20
C VAL A 293 -4.35 10.55 14.65
N ASP A 294 -3.31 11.33 14.96
CA ASP A 294 -2.96 11.70 16.34
C ASP A 294 -3.17 13.20 16.64
N GLY A 295 -3.48 14.01 15.62
CA GLY A 295 -3.53 15.48 15.75
C GLY A 295 -2.19 16.10 16.12
N ARG A 296 -1.07 15.48 15.71
CA ARG A 296 0.28 15.90 16.09
C ARG A 296 1.07 16.43 14.90
N GLU A 297 1.83 17.48 15.16
CA GLU A 297 2.87 17.97 14.26
C GLU A 297 4.20 17.26 14.60
N ILE A 298 4.87 16.76 13.59
CA ILE A 298 6.20 16.12 13.70
C ILE A 298 7.17 16.69 12.66
N ALA A 299 8.44 16.28 12.66
CA ALA A 299 9.38 16.66 11.62
C ALA A 299 8.82 16.26 10.23
N GLY A 300 8.83 17.19 9.26
CA GLY A 300 8.20 17.04 7.96
C GLY A 300 6.78 17.63 7.88
N SER A 301 6.19 18.11 8.98
CA SER A 301 4.84 18.70 8.95
C SER A 301 4.75 19.97 8.08
N GLU A 302 5.87 20.61 7.81
CA GLU A 302 5.96 21.72 6.85
C GLU A 302 5.72 21.28 5.39
N LEU A 303 5.70 19.98 5.13
CA LEU A 303 5.45 19.41 3.80
C LEU A 303 3.98 19.03 3.57
N VAL A 304 3.11 19.15 4.58
CA VAL A 304 1.71 18.69 4.53
C VAL A 304 0.69 19.71 5.04
#